data_b41d4a3d3c6d77e61bb9fd96ff66b316
#
_entry.id   b41d4a3d3c6d77e61bb9fd96ff66b316
#
_cell.length_a   1.000
_cell.length_b   1.000
_cell.length_c   1.000
_cell.angle_alpha   90.00
_cell.angle_beta   90.00
_cell.angle_gamma   90.00
#
_symmetry.space_group_name_H-M   'P 1'
#
loop_
_entity.id
_entity.type
_entity.pdbx_description
1 polymer ?
#
loop_
_entity_poly.entity_id
_entity_poly.type
_entity_poly.pdbx_seq_one_letter_code
_entity_poly.pdbx_strand_id
1 'polypeptide(L)'
;MKLFSEFQWFRVFPLEHRCFCRKIRRGLPDNLQRTSQNKGENQLDKYVIHGGRRLTGEVEISGAKNAAVALIPAVLLCDEPCILENVPDISDVSISLHILYEMGASVEYLDPTTVRIHANGLKNFCVPYESARRMRASYYFLGALLGRFGKARVSMPGGCPLGDRPIDQHLKAFSALGARCSIEHGMVDLYAEELTGSQIYLDVVSVGATMNAMLAAVRAKGLTVIENAAKEPHIVDLANFLNSMGADIMGAGTDVIKIRGVETLHGATYSVIPDQIEAGTFMIAAAATGGDVLVKNVIPKHLEPITSKLRKIGVNVEEFDDSVRVWVDGP
;
A
#
# COMPACT_ATOMS: atom_id res chain seq x y z
N MET A 1 -19.53 4.34 18.56
CA MET A 1 -20.41 3.96 17.43
C MET A 1 -21.43 5.04 17.00
N LYS A 2 -21.29 6.30 17.40
CA LYS A 2 -22.21 7.40 17.02
C LYS A 2 -21.58 8.54 16.19
N LEU A 3 -20.26 8.58 16.01
CA LEU A 3 -19.58 9.65 15.25
C LEU A 3 -19.57 9.42 13.74
N PHE A 4 -19.61 8.17 13.28
CA PHE A 4 -19.59 7.87 11.84
C PHE A 4 -20.91 8.11 11.11
N SER A 5 -22.03 8.31 11.81
CA SER A 5 -23.32 8.60 11.17
C SER A 5 -23.46 10.04 10.65
N GLU A 6 -22.58 10.97 11.04
CA GLU A 6 -22.66 12.38 10.63
C GLU A 6 -21.50 12.85 9.73
N PHE A 7 -20.42 12.07 9.61
CA PHE A 7 -19.32 12.31 8.65
C PHE A 7 -19.38 11.30 7.51
N GLN A 8 -20.29 11.50 6.59
CA GLN A 8 -20.28 10.77 5.32
C GLN A 8 -19.17 11.32 4.41
N TRP A 9 -18.03 10.61 4.39
CA TRP A 9 -17.06 10.72 3.31
C TRP A 9 -17.69 10.05 2.08
N PHE A 10 -18.31 10.84 1.21
CA PHE A 10 -18.85 10.31 -0.04
C PHE A 10 -17.71 9.85 -0.95
N ARG A 11 -17.58 8.54 -1.11
CA ARG A 11 -16.83 7.94 -2.21
C ARG A 11 -17.66 8.12 -3.48
N VAL A 12 -17.14 8.88 -4.44
CA VAL A 12 -17.65 8.88 -5.81
C VAL A 12 -16.80 7.92 -6.62
N PHE A 13 -17.36 6.76 -6.94
CA PHE A 13 -16.79 5.82 -7.92
C PHE A 13 -17.50 5.96 -9.26
N PRO A 14 -16.78 5.87 -10.41
CA PRO A 14 -17.40 5.74 -11.71
C PRO A 14 -18.19 4.43 -11.83
N LEU A 15 -19.37 4.50 -12.42
CA LEU A 15 -20.41 3.49 -12.46
C LEU A 15 -20.18 2.41 -13.54
N GLU A 16 -19.03 1.73 -13.59
CA GLU A 16 -18.85 0.64 -14.58
C GLU A 16 -18.56 -0.76 -14.01
N HIS A 17 -18.53 -0.95 -12.70
CA HIS A 17 -18.38 -2.29 -12.12
C HIS A 17 -19.59 -2.71 -11.27
N ARG A 18 -20.70 -3.04 -11.98
CA ARG A 18 -21.97 -3.49 -11.37
C ARG A 18 -22.00 -4.96 -10.97
N CYS A 19 -20.92 -5.61 -10.62
CA CYS A 19 -20.97 -7.05 -10.26
C CYS A 19 -20.65 -7.40 -8.81
N PHE A 20 -20.11 -6.52 -8.00
CA PHE A 20 -19.67 -6.89 -6.63
C PHE A 20 -20.44 -6.24 -5.47
N CYS A 21 -21.37 -5.29 -5.71
CA CYS A 21 -22.10 -4.54 -4.66
C CYS A 21 -23.50 -5.06 -4.34
N ARG A 22 -23.83 -6.34 -4.50
CA ARG A 22 -25.20 -6.84 -4.25
C ARG A 22 -25.47 -7.38 -2.85
N LYS A 23 -24.54 -7.33 -1.90
CA LYS A 23 -24.72 -7.90 -0.55
C LYS A 23 -24.71 -6.93 0.64
N ILE A 24 -24.52 -5.62 0.43
CA ILE A 24 -24.59 -4.62 1.51
C ILE A 24 -25.77 -3.65 1.27
N ARG A 25 -26.97 -4.18 1.21
CA ARG A 25 -28.22 -3.39 1.27
C ARG A 25 -29.13 -3.96 2.32
N ARG A 26 -28.81 -3.75 3.59
CA ARG A 26 -29.80 -3.78 4.69
C ARG A 26 -29.31 -2.85 5.81
N GLY A 27 -29.90 -1.65 5.88
CA GLY A 27 -29.83 -0.79 7.05
C GLY A 27 -29.31 0.63 6.87
N LEU A 28 -29.70 1.36 5.84
CA LEU A 28 -29.55 2.81 5.78
C LEU A 28 -30.92 3.48 5.62
N PRO A 29 -31.22 4.58 6.36
CA PRO A 29 -32.49 5.28 6.23
C PRO A 29 -32.60 6.08 4.92
N ASP A 30 -33.83 6.19 4.39
CA ASP A 30 -34.23 6.68 3.07
C ASP A 30 -34.07 8.19 2.79
N ASN A 31 -33.22 8.94 3.47
CA ASN A 31 -33.18 10.40 3.38
C ASN A 31 -32.04 10.99 2.54
N LEU A 32 -31.53 10.25 1.55
CA LEU A 32 -30.56 10.78 0.59
C LEU A 32 -31.17 10.85 -0.81
N GLN A 33 -31.88 11.94 -1.09
CA GLN A 33 -32.31 12.28 -2.45
C GLN A 33 -31.08 12.68 -3.29
N ARG A 34 -30.70 11.82 -4.24
CA ARG A 34 -29.87 12.20 -5.38
C ARG A 34 -30.68 13.12 -6.29
N THR A 35 -30.33 14.39 -6.35
CA THR A 35 -30.74 15.22 -7.48
C THR A 35 -29.88 14.87 -8.69
N SER A 36 -30.38 13.97 -9.54
CA SER A 36 -29.87 13.76 -10.89
C SER A 36 -30.46 14.80 -11.81
N GLN A 37 -29.72 15.82 -12.19
CA GLN A 37 -30.05 16.65 -13.33
C GLN A 37 -28.91 16.69 -14.34
N ASN A 38 -29.28 16.30 -15.57
CA ASN A 38 -28.63 16.51 -16.85
C ASN A 38 -27.29 15.84 -17.20
N LYS A 39 -27.41 14.95 -18.19
CA LYS A 39 -26.35 14.45 -19.05
C LYS A 39 -25.74 15.60 -19.87
N GLY A 40 -24.41 15.75 -19.77
CA GLY A 40 -23.63 16.53 -20.70
C GLY A 40 -22.90 17.68 -20.01
N GLU A 41 -21.73 17.37 -19.50
CA GLU A 41 -20.56 18.22 -19.25
C GLU A 41 -19.71 17.53 -18.16
N ASN A 42 -18.39 17.59 -18.26
CA ASN A 42 -17.43 17.07 -17.25
C ASN A 42 -17.74 17.70 -15.88
N GLN A 43 -18.57 17.04 -15.08
CA GLN A 43 -18.92 17.49 -13.75
C GLN A 43 -17.75 17.13 -12.83
N LEU A 44 -16.93 18.12 -12.51
CA LEU A 44 -15.90 17.99 -11.50
C LEU A 44 -16.58 17.76 -10.15
N ASP A 45 -16.29 16.64 -9.52
CA ASP A 45 -16.73 16.37 -8.16
C ASP A 45 -16.14 17.41 -7.21
N LYS A 46 -16.96 17.96 -6.31
CA LYS A 46 -16.53 18.91 -5.28
C LYS A 46 -16.93 18.42 -3.90
N TYR A 47 -16.04 18.64 -2.94
CA TYR A 47 -16.37 18.47 -1.53
C TYR A 47 -16.98 19.76 -0.98
N VAL A 48 -18.13 19.65 -0.29
CA VAL A 48 -18.72 20.74 0.47
C VAL A 48 -18.58 20.40 1.94
N ILE A 49 -17.79 21.20 2.66
CA ILE A 49 -17.47 20.96 4.07
C ILE A 49 -18.15 22.04 4.92
N HIS A 50 -19.01 21.62 5.84
CA HIS A 50 -19.60 22.49 6.87
C HIS A 50 -18.78 22.33 8.15
N GLY A 51 -17.88 23.26 8.42
CA GLY A 51 -17.00 23.27 9.60
C GLY A 51 -17.70 23.73 10.90
N GLY A 52 -16.88 24.01 11.93
CA GLY A 52 -17.34 24.57 13.20
C GLY A 52 -17.82 23.57 14.25
N ARG A 53 -17.62 22.26 14.03
CA ARG A 53 -17.92 21.22 15.02
C ARG A 53 -16.64 20.61 15.57
N ARG A 54 -16.59 20.41 16.90
CA ARG A 54 -15.53 19.64 17.56
C ARG A 54 -15.70 18.16 17.23
N LEU A 55 -14.60 17.49 16.91
CA LEU A 55 -14.58 16.03 16.74
C LEU A 55 -14.39 15.37 18.11
N THR A 56 -15.26 14.44 18.47
CA THR A 56 -15.17 13.68 19.72
C THR A 56 -15.52 12.22 19.50
N GLY A 57 -14.89 11.32 20.26
CA GLY A 57 -15.17 9.87 20.24
C GLY A 57 -13.98 9.02 19.83
N GLU A 58 -14.24 7.89 19.20
CA GLU A 58 -13.22 6.90 18.84
C GLU A 58 -13.22 6.62 17.34
N VAL A 59 -12.04 6.35 16.79
CA VAL A 59 -11.85 5.88 15.42
C VAL A 59 -10.89 4.68 15.41
N GLU A 60 -11.25 3.64 14.67
CA GLU A 60 -10.42 2.47 14.45
C GLU A 60 -9.71 2.60 13.10
N ILE A 61 -8.39 2.43 13.10
CA ILE A 61 -7.55 2.62 11.91
C ILE A 61 -7.48 1.32 11.11
N SER A 62 -7.62 1.44 9.81
CA SER A 62 -7.51 0.32 8.87
C SER A 62 -6.06 -0.03 8.55
N GLY A 63 -5.85 -1.14 7.85
CA GLY A 63 -4.53 -1.55 7.40
C GLY A 63 -3.88 -0.52 6.46
N ALA A 64 -2.55 -0.44 6.52
CA ALA A 64 -1.78 0.55 5.79
C ALA A 64 -1.86 0.32 4.27
N LYS A 65 -2.38 1.33 3.54
CA LYS A 65 -2.40 1.33 2.08
C LYS A 65 -1.03 1.02 1.49
N ASN A 66 0.00 1.74 1.94
CA ASN A 66 1.33 1.67 1.35
C ASN A 66 2.04 0.34 1.64
N ALA A 67 1.66 -0.37 2.70
CA ALA A 67 2.08 -1.74 2.95
C ALA A 67 1.32 -2.70 2.03
N ALA A 68 -0.01 -2.70 2.06
CA ALA A 68 -0.85 -3.64 1.30
C ALA A 68 -0.50 -3.68 -0.19
N VAL A 69 -0.30 -2.52 -0.84
CA VAL A 69 0.05 -2.46 -2.28
C VAL A 69 1.43 -3.00 -2.64
N ALA A 70 2.30 -3.24 -1.65
CA ALA A 70 3.59 -3.92 -1.84
C ALA A 70 3.51 -5.41 -1.44
N LEU A 71 2.78 -5.75 -0.38
CA LEU A 71 2.60 -7.12 0.08
C LEU A 71 1.81 -7.96 -0.94
N ILE A 72 0.78 -7.39 -1.57
CA ILE A 72 -0.02 -8.08 -2.58
C ILE A 72 0.84 -8.58 -3.76
N PRO A 73 1.68 -7.77 -4.44
CA PRO A 73 2.61 -8.28 -5.44
C PRO A 73 3.66 -9.24 -4.88
N ALA A 74 4.08 -9.09 -3.62
CA ALA A 74 5.08 -9.97 -3.00
C ALA A 74 4.62 -11.43 -2.94
N VAL A 75 3.31 -11.69 -2.85
CA VAL A 75 2.73 -13.05 -2.92
C VAL A 75 3.12 -13.79 -4.21
N LEU A 76 3.42 -13.05 -5.29
CA LEU A 76 3.90 -13.64 -6.54
C LEU A 76 5.20 -14.44 -6.39
N LEU A 77 5.98 -14.20 -5.35
CA LEU A 77 7.30 -14.80 -5.16
C LEU A 77 7.26 -16.25 -4.70
N CYS A 78 6.08 -16.80 -4.33
CA CYS A 78 5.91 -18.21 -3.96
C CYS A 78 4.77 -18.87 -4.72
N ASP A 79 4.74 -20.20 -4.68
CA ASP A 79 3.71 -21.04 -5.31
C ASP A 79 2.63 -21.51 -4.33
N GLU A 80 2.81 -21.24 -3.05
CA GLU A 80 1.87 -21.61 -2.00
C GLU A 80 0.86 -20.49 -1.70
N PRO A 81 -0.33 -20.81 -1.14
CA PRO A 81 -1.28 -19.80 -0.76
C PRO A 81 -0.75 -18.89 0.35
N CYS A 82 -0.94 -17.57 0.20
CA CYS A 82 -0.74 -16.59 1.25
C CYS A 82 -2.09 -16.06 1.73
N ILE A 83 -2.19 -15.75 3.02
CA ILE A 83 -3.34 -15.08 3.62
C ILE A 83 -2.87 -13.73 4.14
N LEU A 84 -3.47 -12.66 3.62
CA LEU A 84 -3.24 -11.30 4.10
C LEU A 84 -4.46 -10.84 4.90
N GLU A 85 -4.21 -10.47 6.16
CA GLU A 85 -5.20 -9.94 7.10
C GLU A 85 -5.07 -8.42 7.21
N ASN A 86 -6.09 -7.76 7.76
CA ASN A 86 -6.14 -6.30 7.92
C ASN A 86 -5.89 -5.55 6.60
N VAL A 87 -6.35 -6.10 5.49
CA VAL A 87 -6.23 -5.47 4.16
C VAL A 87 -7.27 -4.36 4.04
N PRO A 88 -6.88 -3.10 3.73
CA PRO A 88 -7.83 -2.00 3.69
C PRO A 88 -8.74 -2.08 2.44
N ASP A 89 -10.03 -1.74 2.63
CA ASP A 89 -10.99 -1.64 1.53
C ASP A 89 -10.84 -0.32 0.77
N ILE A 90 -9.88 -0.28 -0.15
CA ILE A 90 -9.55 0.88 -0.99
C ILE A 90 -9.32 0.48 -2.44
N SER A 91 -9.49 1.45 -3.36
CA SER A 91 -9.38 1.21 -4.81
C SER A 91 -8.04 0.60 -5.25
N ASP A 92 -6.92 1.07 -4.69
CA ASP A 92 -5.59 0.57 -5.09
C ASP A 92 -5.41 -0.91 -4.72
N VAL A 93 -5.95 -1.35 -3.58
CA VAL A 93 -5.96 -2.76 -3.18
C VAL A 93 -6.83 -3.58 -4.13
N SER A 94 -8.06 -3.13 -4.38
CA SER A 94 -8.98 -3.83 -5.30
C SER A 94 -8.37 -3.96 -6.71
N ILE A 95 -7.69 -2.91 -7.22
CA ILE A 95 -7.00 -2.96 -8.51
C ILE A 95 -5.83 -3.94 -8.47
N SER A 96 -5.03 -3.94 -7.39
CA SER A 96 -3.90 -4.85 -7.23
C SER A 96 -4.34 -6.33 -7.23
N LEU A 97 -5.40 -6.64 -6.49
CA LEU A 97 -6.00 -7.98 -6.46
C LEU A 97 -6.60 -8.38 -7.81
N HIS A 98 -7.23 -7.42 -8.50
CA HIS A 98 -7.77 -7.64 -9.84
C HIS A 98 -6.65 -7.94 -10.85
N ILE A 99 -5.53 -7.24 -10.80
CA ILE A 99 -4.34 -7.53 -11.62
C ILE A 99 -3.88 -8.97 -11.40
N LEU A 100 -3.76 -9.42 -10.15
CA LEU A 100 -3.37 -10.80 -9.85
C LEU A 100 -4.36 -11.81 -10.43
N TYR A 101 -5.66 -11.53 -10.31
CA TYR A 101 -6.71 -12.38 -10.88
C TYR A 101 -6.62 -12.45 -12.43
N GLU A 102 -6.47 -11.32 -13.11
CA GLU A 102 -6.27 -11.27 -14.57
C GLU A 102 -5.01 -12.02 -15.03
N MET A 103 -3.96 -12.01 -14.22
CA MET A 103 -2.73 -12.74 -14.47
C MET A 103 -2.87 -14.26 -14.25
N GLY A 104 -3.95 -14.72 -13.61
CA GLY A 104 -4.27 -16.13 -13.39
C GLY A 104 -4.09 -16.62 -11.96
N ALA A 105 -3.85 -15.75 -10.99
CA ALA A 105 -3.87 -16.10 -9.58
C ALA A 105 -5.31 -16.33 -9.08
N SER A 106 -5.48 -17.21 -8.09
CA SER A 106 -6.73 -17.32 -7.34
C SER A 106 -6.75 -16.27 -6.23
N VAL A 107 -7.84 -15.51 -6.15
CA VAL A 107 -8.05 -14.47 -5.13
C VAL A 107 -9.40 -14.72 -4.47
N GLU A 108 -9.40 -14.95 -3.17
CA GLU A 108 -10.58 -15.27 -2.37
C GLU A 108 -10.66 -14.37 -1.13
N TYR A 109 -11.76 -13.65 -0.93
CA TYR A 109 -12.02 -12.95 0.32
C TYR A 109 -12.57 -13.91 1.36
N LEU A 110 -11.85 -14.10 2.47
CA LEU A 110 -12.29 -14.92 3.61
C LEU A 110 -13.24 -14.13 4.51
N ASP A 111 -13.00 -12.83 4.64
CA ASP A 111 -13.83 -11.83 5.27
C ASP A 111 -13.59 -10.44 4.62
N PRO A 112 -14.22 -9.33 5.07
CA PRO A 112 -14.07 -8.01 4.45
C PRO A 112 -12.64 -7.48 4.42
N THR A 113 -11.76 -7.94 5.31
CA THR A 113 -10.38 -7.45 5.48
C THR A 113 -9.33 -8.53 5.33
N THR A 114 -9.73 -9.77 5.05
CA THR A 114 -8.83 -10.92 4.91
C THR A 114 -8.94 -11.53 3.52
N VAL A 115 -7.82 -11.65 2.82
CA VAL A 115 -7.75 -12.17 1.46
C VAL A 115 -6.77 -13.33 1.39
N ARG A 116 -7.22 -14.46 0.83
CA ARG A 116 -6.35 -15.58 0.42
C ARG A 116 -5.96 -15.39 -1.04
N ILE A 117 -4.66 -15.46 -1.32
CA ILE A 117 -4.10 -15.33 -2.67
C ILE A 117 -3.24 -16.55 -2.98
N HIS A 118 -3.45 -17.17 -4.14
CA HIS A 118 -2.65 -18.30 -4.59
C HIS A 118 -2.14 -18.08 -6.00
N ALA A 119 -0.83 -17.91 -6.14
CA ALA A 119 -0.18 -17.43 -7.35
C ALA A 119 0.35 -18.57 -8.27
N ASN A 120 0.00 -19.83 -8.02
CA ASN A 120 0.48 -20.99 -8.82
C ASN A 120 -0.09 -21.06 -10.24
N GLY A 121 -1.20 -20.36 -10.50
CA GLY A 121 -1.88 -20.33 -11.79
C GLY A 121 -1.39 -19.25 -12.75
N LEU A 122 -0.33 -18.52 -12.43
CA LEU A 122 0.19 -17.43 -13.26
C LEU A 122 0.63 -17.93 -14.65
N LYS A 123 0.13 -17.27 -15.70
CA LYS A 123 0.34 -17.65 -17.08
C LYS A 123 1.42 -16.84 -17.80
N ASN A 124 1.76 -15.66 -17.25
CA ASN A 124 2.69 -14.75 -17.89
C ASN A 124 3.30 -13.74 -16.87
N PHE A 125 4.29 -13.01 -17.33
CA PHE A 125 5.01 -11.95 -16.58
C PHE A 125 4.61 -10.53 -17.03
N CYS A 126 3.50 -10.40 -17.77
CA CYS A 126 3.00 -9.13 -18.27
C CYS A 126 1.79 -8.71 -17.45
N VAL A 127 1.85 -7.54 -16.81
CA VAL A 127 0.72 -6.95 -16.11
C VAL A 127 -0.23 -6.32 -17.14
N PRO A 128 -1.56 -6.56 -17.03
CA PRO A 128 -2.55 -5.99 -17.95
C PRO A 128 -2.46 -4.45 -17.97
N TYR A 129 -2.29 -3.89 -19.18
CA TYR A 129 -2.02 -2.46 -19.40
C TYR A 129 -3.09 -1.55 -18.78
N GLU A 130 -4.37 -1.86 -19.04
CA GLU A 130 -5.49 -1.01 -18.58
C GLU A 130 -5.64 -1.02 -17.05
N SER A 131 -5.33 -2.12 -16.39
CA SER A 131 -5.35 -2.22 -14.94
C SER A 131 -4.14 -1.54 -14.31
N ALA A 132 -2.94 -1.74 -14.86
CA ALA A 132 -1.70 -1.18 -14.34
C ALA A 132 -1.67 0.35 -14.38
N ARG A 133 -2.13 0.97 -15.49
CA ARG A 133 -2.14 2.43 -15.65
C ARG A 133 -3.08 3.17 -14.68
N ARG A 134 -4.03 2.47 -14.07
CA ARG A 134 -5.00 3.05 -13.12
C ARG A 134 -4.41 3.26 -11.73
N MET A 135 -3.30 2.61 -11.43
CA MET A 135 -2.67 2.62 -10.11
C MET A 135 -1.17 2.87 -10.22
N ARG A 136 -0.67 3.89 -9.48
CA ARG A 136 0.78 4.15 -9.47
C ARG A 136 1.58 2.97 -8.89
N ALA A 137 1.09 2.35 -7.83
CA ALA A 137 1.76 1.24 -7.16
C ALA A 137 1.90 -0.04 -8.03
N SER A 138 1.36 -0.04 -9.26
CA SER A 138 1.58 -1.13 -10.23
C SER A 138 3.06 -1.42 -10.51
N TYR A 139 3.96 -0.46 -10.29
CA TYR A 139 5.40 -0.69 -10.44
C TYR A 139 5.98 -1.72 -9.45
N TYR A 140 5.31 -2.04 -8.33
CA TYR A 140 5.78 -3.10 -7.43
C TYR A 140 5.70 -4.50 -8.06
N PHE A 141 4.85 -4.68 -9.06
CA PHE A 141 4.85 -5.89 -9.87
C PHE A 141 6.16 -6.09 -10.65
N LEU A 142 6.92 -5.02 -10.95
CA LEU A 142 8.23 -5.13 -11.62
C LEU A 142 9.19 -5.98 -10.79
N GLY A 143 9.39 -5.65 -9.51
CA GLY A 143 10.31 -6.37 -8.63
C GLY A 143 9.86 -7.80 -8.35
N ALA A 144 8.57 -7.99 -8.08
CA ALA A 144 8.02 -9.31 -7.78
C ALA A 144 8.10 -10.27 -8.99
N LEU A 145 7.71 -9.80 -10.19
CA LEU A 145 7.77 -10.61 -11.41
C LEU A 145 9.21 -10.89 -11.85
N LEU A 146 10.10 -9.88 -11.74
CA LEU A 146 11.52 -10.06 -12.03
C LEU A 146 12.14 -11.10 -11.10
N GLY A 147 11.85 -11.03 -9.79
CA GLY A 147 12.31 -12.02 -8.82
C GLY A 147 11.80 -13.43 -9.09
N ARG A 148 10.53 -13.56 -9.52
CA ARG A 148 9.94 -14.87 -9.80
C ARG A 148 10.36 -15.47 -11.14
N PHE A 149 10.30 -14.67 -12.22
CA PHE A 149 10.41 -15.18 -13.60
C PHE A 149 11.69 -14.75 -14.32
N GLY A 150 12.53 -13.91 -13.71
CA GLY A 150 13.61 -13.23 -14.41
C GLY A 150 13.12 -12.24 -15.48
N LYS A 151 11.81 -12.00 -15.55
CA LYS A 151 11.16 -11.15 -16.55
C LYS A 151 9.99 -10.40 -15.93
N ALA A 152 9.82 -9.14 -16.34
CA ALA A 152 8.63 -8.37 -16.00
C ALA A 152 8.30 -7.38 -17.12
N ARG A 153 7.02 -7.21 -17.40
CA ARG A 153 6.51 -6.20 -18.32
C ARG A 153 5.32 -5.49 -17.69
N VAL A 154 5.50 -4.20 -17.39
CA VAL A 154 4.49 -3.37 -16.71
C VAL A 154 4.41 -2.03 -17.40
N SER A 155 3.21 -1.44 -17.55
CA SER A 155 3.09 -0.09 -18.06
C SER A 155 3.79 0.91 -17.16
N MET A 156 4.30 2.00 -17.75
CA MET A 156 4.73 3.15 -16.95
C MET A 156 3.63 3.52 -15.95
N PRO A 157 4.00 3.78 -14.68
CA PRO A 157 3.02 4.00 -13.64
C PRO A 157 2.12 5.20 -13.95
N GLY A 158 0.82 4.95 -13.97
CA GLY A 158 -0.22 5.95 -14.09
C GLY A 158 -0.63 6.52 -12.73
N GLY A 159 -1.87 6.97 -12.62
CA GLY A 159 -2.47 7.42 -11.36
C GLY A 159 -2.30 8.93 -11.12
N CYS A 160 -2.16 9.36 -9.88
CA CYS A 160 -2.31 10.73 -9.43
C CYS A 160 -1.30 11.70 -10.08
N PRO A 161 -1.74 12.82 -10.69
CA PRO A 161 -0.89 13.80 -11.37
C PRO A 161 -0.21 14.76 -10.38
N LEU A 162 0.47 14.24 -9.36
CA LEU A 162 1.22 15.02 -8.36
C LEU A 162 2.66 15.32 -8.78
N GLY A 163 2.90 15.66 -10.06
CA GLY A 163 4.22 15.96 -10.60
C GLY A 163 5.01 14.73 -11.03
N ASP A 164 6.23 14.99 -11.53
CA ASP A 164 7.13 13.95 -12.01
C ASP A 164 7.61 13.06 -10.87
N ARG A 165 7.45 11.77 -11.05
CA ARG A 165 7.93 10.76 -10.11
C ARG A 165 8.68 9.70 -10.90
N PRO A 166 9.95 9.96 -11.22
CA PRO A 166 10.77 9.08 -12.04
C PRO A 166 10.95 7.70 -11.39
N ILE A 167 11.19 6.69 -12.22
CA ILE A 167 11.48 5.32 -11.78
C ILE A 167 12.96 4.95 -11.99
N ASP A 168 13.82 5.94 -12.21
CA ASP A 168 15.25 5.79 -12.45
C ASP A 168 15.95 4.96 -11.36
N GLN A 169 15.64 5.23 -10.07
CA GLN A 169 16.21 4.48 -8.96
C GLN A 169 15.74 3.02 -8.92
N HIS A 170 14.52 2.73 -9.41
CA HIS A 170 14.04 1.36 -9.58
C HIS A 170 14.86 0.63 -10.65
N LEU A 171 15.01 1.26 -11.82
CA LEU A 171 15.77 0.68 -12.94
C LEU A 171 17.25 0.51 -12.58
N LYS A 172 17.84 1.47 -11.84
CA LYS A 172 19.20 1.37 -11.30
C LYS A 172 19.35 0.14 -10.42
N ALA A 173 18.41 -0.08 -9.49
CA ALA A 173 18.43 -1.24 -8.61
C ALA A 173 18.32 -2.56 -9.37
N PHE A 174 17.41 -2.66 -10.34
CA PHE A 174 17.27 -3.86 -11.18
C PHE A 174 18.51 -4.12 -12.04
N SER A 175 19.10 -3.06 -12.62
CA SER A 175 20.33 -3.17 -13.41
C SER A 175 21.50 -3.65 -12.54
N ALA A 176 21.60 -3.18 -11.29
CA ALA A 176 22.63 -3.63 -10.36
C ALA A 176 22.48 -5.12 -10.01
N LEU A 177 21.26 -5.65 -10.01
CA LEU A 177 20.99 -7.09 -9.83
C LEU A 177 21.22 -7.93 -11.11
N GLY A 178 21.67 -7.30 -12.23
CA GLY A 178 21.96 -7.96 -13.50
C GLY A 178 20.81 -7.96 -14.51
N ALA A 179 19.71 -7.24 -14.25
CA ALA A 179 18.62 -7.15 -15.21
C ALA A 179 18.91 -6.12 -16.32
N ARG A 180 18.51 -6.45 -17.54
CA ARG A 180 18.40 -5.50 -18.65
C ARG A 180 17.07 -4.78 -18.53
N CYS A 181 17.09 -3.46 -18.60
CA CYS A 181 15.92 -2.61 -18.47
C CYS A 181 15.72 -1.82 -19.77
N SER A 182 14.51 -1.84 -20.33
CA SER A 182 14.12 -0.96 -21.44
C SER A 182 12.76 -0.32 -21.18
N ILE A 183 12.54 0.84 -21.78
CA ILE A 183 11.24 1.53 -21.76
C ILE A 183 10.85 1.78 -23.20
N GLU A 184 9.83 1.08 -23.67
CA GLU A 184 9.36 1.18 -25.06
C GLU A 184 7.83 1.29 -25.07
N HIS A 185 7.32 2.24 -25.85
CA HIS A 185 5.88 2.47 -26.02
C HIS A 185 5.10 2.59 -24.68
N GLY A 186 5.73 3.20 -23.67
CA GLY A 186 5.11 3.36 -22.33
C GLY A 186 5.08 2.08 -21.48
N MET A 187 5.82 1.05 -21.88
CA MET A 187 6.01 -0.17 -21.10
C MET A 187 7.43 -0.24 -20.57
N VAL A 188 7.59 -0.69 -19.35
CA VAL A 188 8.86 -1.05 -18.72
C VAL A 188 9.04 -2.55 -18.92
N ASP A 189 10.09 -2.94 -19.62
CA ASP A 189 10.47 -4.31 -19.86
C ASP A 189 11.76 -4.63 -19.10
N LEU A 190 11.72 -5.69 -18.28
CA LEU A 190 12.86 -6.20 -17.53
C LEU A 190 13.16 -7.63 -17.92
N TYR A 191 14.45 -7.93 -18.04
CA TYR A 191 14.93 -9.30 -18.32
C TYR A 191 16.26 -9.57 -17.61
N ALA A 192 16.35 -10.70 -16.94
CA ALA A 192 17.59 -11.27 -16.41
C ALA A 192 17.59 -12.79 -16.66
N GLU A 193 18.71 -13.35 -17.09
CA GLU A 193 18.91 -14.79 -17.10
C GLU A 193 19.00 -15.33 -15.67
N GLU A 194 19.78 -14.64 -14.84
CA GLU A 194 19.95 -14.89 -13.41
C GLU A 194 20.08 -13.57 -12.70
N LEU A 195 19.39 -13.39 -11.58
CA LEU A 195 19.60 -12.26 -10.69
C LEU A 195 20.74 -12.56 -9.74
N THR A 196 21.69 -11.65 -9.63
CA THR A 196 22.85 -11.77 -8.76
C THR A 196 22.86 -10.63 -7.74
N GLY A 197 23.06 -11.00 -6.48
CA GLY A 197 23.18 -10.04 -5.39
C GLY A 197 24.35 -9.08 -5.62
N SER A 198 24.14 -7.81 -5.28
CA SER A 198 25.12 -6.75 -5.45
C SER A 198 24.96 -5.63 -4.42
N GLN A 199 25.89 -4.70 -4.40
CA GLN A 199 25.78 -3.47 -3.64
C GLN A 199 24.99 -2.44 -4.46
N ILE A 200 23.87 -1.96 -3.91
CA ILE A 200 22.95 -1.00 -4.53
C ILE A 200 22.94 0.26 -3.69
N TYR A 201 23.50 1.35 -4.19
CA TYR A 201 23.39 2.66 -3.58
C TYR A 201 22.29 3.46 -4.27
N LEU A 202 21.27 3.88 -3.52
CA LEU A 202 20.20 4.75 -4.03
C LEU A 202 20.65 6.21 -3.93
N ASP A 203 20.68 6.94 -5.06
CA ASP A 203 21.14 8.33 -5.10
C ASP A 203 20.23 9.26 -4.29
N VAL A 204 18.97 8.90 -4.20
CA VAL A 204 17.96 9.54 -3.34
C VAL A 204 17.20 8.49 -2.57
N VAL A 205 16.81 8.78 -1.33
CA VAL A 205 15.94 7.90 -0.54
C VAL A 205 14.61 7.73 -1.28
N SER A 206 14.29 6.51 -1.66
CA SER A 206 13.10 6.17 -2.43
C SER A 206 12.42 4.92 -1.87
N VAL A 207 11.22 5.10 -1.32
CA VAL A 207 10.38 3.99 -0.82
C VAL A 207 10.13 2.95 -1.92
N GLY A 208 9.68 3.42 -3.08
CA GLY A 208 9.36 2.54 -4.19
C GLY A 208 10.56 1.74 -4.70
N ALA A 209 11.71 2.39 -4.87
CA ALA A 209 12.94 1.71 -5.31
C ALA A 209 13.45 0.72 -4.26
N THR A 210 13.42 1.09 -2.97
CA THR A 210 13.80 0.19 -1.87
C THR A 210 12.95 -1.08 -1.88
N MET A 211 11.61 -0.95 -1.93
CA MET A 211 10.71 -2.11 -1.95
C MET A 211 10.89 -2.97 -3.22
N ASN A 212 11.03 -2.35 -4.39
CA ASN A 212 11.25 -3.08 -5.63
C ASN A 212 12.60 -3.81 -5.65
N ALA A 213 13.65 -3.19 -5.11
CA ALA A 213 14.94 -3.85 -4.94
C ALA A 213 14.83 -5.05 -3.99
N MET A 214 14.10 -4.91 -2.87
CA MET A 214 13.84 -6.00 -1.93
C MET A 214 13.09 -7.17 -2.61
N LEU A 215 12.00 -6.88 -3.32
CA LEU A 215 11.19 -7.89 -4.02
C LEU A 215 11.99 -8.70 -5.05
N ALA A 216 12.92 -8.06 -5.78
CA ALA A 216 13.77 -8.74 -6.73
C ALA A 216 14.93 -9.48 -6.03
N ALA A 217 15.56 -8.85 -5.02
CA ALA A 217 16.75 -9.35 -4.36
C ALA A 217 16.53 -10.62 -3.53
N VAL A 218 15.32 -10.86 -3.00
CA VAL A 218 15.02 -12.08 -2.25
C VAL A 218 15.21 -13.37 -3.06
N ARG A 219 15.23 -13.26 -4.40
CA ARG A 219 15.49 -14.36 -5.33
C ARG A 219 16.83 -14.24 -6.04
N ALA A 220 17.61 -13.19 -5.78
CA ALA A 220 18.92 -13.00 -6.39
C ALA A 220 19.98 -13.87 -5.71
N LYS A 221 20.87 -14.47 -6.50
CA LYS A 221 21.92 -15.36 -6.01
C LYS A 221 22.99 -14.61 -5.22
N GLY A 222 23.18 -14.97 -3.97
CA GLY A 222 24.18 -14.35 -3.11
C GLY A 222 23.63 -13.25 -2.19
N LEU A 223 24.44 -12.26 -1.88
CA LEU A 223 24.11 -11.17 -0.94
C LEU A 223 23.86 -9.87 -1.70
N THR A 224 22.71 -9.26 -1.45
CA THR A 224 22.42 -7.88 -1.86
C THR A 224 22.52 -6.95 -0.66
N VAL A 225 23.14 -5.78 -0.85
CA VAL A 225 23.19 -4.71 0.15
C VAL A 225 22.59 -3.46 -0.48
N ILE A 226 21.47 -2.99 0.07
CA ILE A 226 20.83 -1.74 -0.34
C ILE A 226 21.25 -0.65 0.63
N GLU A 227 21.92 0.39 0.13
CA GLU A 227 22.39 1.55 0.90
C GLU A 227 21.56 2.78 0.56
N ASN A 228 21.45 3.72 1.50
CA ASN A 228 20.53 4.87 1.44
C ASN A 228 19.08 4.44 1.24
N ALA A 229 18.71 3.32 1.87
CA ALA A 229 17.37 2.74 1.82
C ALA A 229 16.36 3.63 2.56
N ALA A 230 15.10 3.54 2.14
CA ALA A 230 13.98 4.13 2.86
C ALA A 230 13.74 3.38 4.19
N LYS A 231 13.21 4.10 5.20
CA LYS A 231 13.11 3.60 6.60
C LYS A 231 11.67 3.52 7.11
N GLU A 232 10.71 3.87 6.29
CA GLU A 232 9.29 3.95 6.65
C GLU A 232 8.77 2.61 7.15
N PRO A 233 7.79 2.59 8.07
CA PRO A 233 7.23 1.37 8.66
C PRO A 233 6.81 0.31 7.65
N HIS A 234 6.28 0.71 6.50
CA HIS A 234 5.87 -0.23 5.45
C HIS A 234 7.04 -0.91 4.71
N ILE A 235 8.29 -0.39 4.83
CA ILE A 235 9.50 -1.10 4.39
C ILE A 235 9.79 -2.28 5.34
N VAL A 236 9.67 -2.01 6.65
CA VAL A 236 9.83 -3.05 7.69
C VAL A 236 8.74 -4.10 7.55
N ASP A 237 7.52 -3.68 7.27
CA ASP A 237 6.36 -4.57 7.08
C ASP A 237 6.57 -5.53 5.89
N LEU A 238 7.03 -5.00 4.74
CA LEU A 238 7.40 -5.84 3.59
C LEU A 238 8.52 -6.83 3.93
N ALA A 239 9.55 -6.38 4.66
CA ALA A 239 10.65 -7.27 5.08
C ALA A 239 10.16 -8.38 6.00
N ASN A 240 9.30 -8.05 6.98
CA ASN A 240 8.72 -9.02 7.90
C ASN A 240 7.84 -10.04 7.16
N PHE A 241 7.01 -9.58 6.22
CA PHE A 241 6.20 -10.48 5.39
C PHE A 241 7.09 -11.42 4.56
N LEU A 242 8.08 -10.89 3.85
CA LEU A 242 9.01 -11.72 3.07
C LEU A 242 9.79 -12.71 3.96
N ASN A 243 10.24 -12.28 5.15
CA ASN A 243 10.90 -13.17 6.12
C ASN A 243 9.94 -14.24 6.64
N SER A 244 8.64 -13.93 6.83
CA SER A 244 7.65 -14.95 7.18
C SER A 244 7.40 -15.96 6.07
N MET A 245 7.75 -15.61 4.82
CA MET A 245 7.74 -16.52 3.67
C MET A 245 9.06 -17.29 3.51
N GLY A 246 10.06 -17.08 4.38
CA GLY A 246 11.34 -17.76 4.35
C GLY A 246 12.49 -16.98 3.69
N ALA A 247 12.34 -15.67 3.46
CA ALA A 247 13.44 -14.80 3.03
C ALA A 247 14.44 -14.54 4.17
N ASP A 248 15.64 -14.06 3.84
CA ASP A 248 16.68 -13.64 4.79
C ASP A 248 16.99 -12.15 4.57
N ILE A 249 16.21 -11.30 5.24
CA ILE A 249 16.29 -9.83 5.16
C ILE A 249 16.61 -9.27 6.54
N MET A 250 17.66 -8.45 6.62
CA MET A 250 18.09 -7.76 7.83
C MET A 250 18.26 -6.27 7.58
N GLY A 251 18.08 -5.45 8.63
CA GLY A 251 18.33 -4.02 8.59
C GLY A 251 17.18 -3.18 8.03
N ALA A 252 16.02 -3.75 7.72
CA ALA A 252 14.83 -2.97 7.35
C ALA A 252 14.49 -1.96 8.47
N GLY A 253 14.13 -0.72 8.06
CA GLY A 253 13.98 0.40 9.01
C GLY A 253 15.26 1.18 9.28
N THR A 254 16.39 0.75 8.74
CA THR A 254 17.66 1.50 8.73
C THR A 254 18.01 1.93 7.30
N ASP A 255 19.09 2.68 7.14
CA ASP A 255 19.58 3.10 5.81
C ASP A 255 20.34 2.01 5.06
N VAL A 256 20.58 0.84 5.68
CA VAL A 256 21.24 -0.30 5.05
C VAL A 256 20.41 -1.56 5.24
N ILE A 257 19.96 -2.14 4.14
CA ILE A 257 19.21 -3.40 4.12
C ILE A 257 20.09 -4.47 3.47
N LYS A 258 20.23 -5.62 4.14
CA LYS A 258 20.97 -6.78 3.64
C LYS A 258 19.99 -7.91 3.34
N ILE A 259 20.11 -8.49 2.16
CA ILE A 259 19.21 -9.55 1.68
C ILE A 259 20.07 -10.68 1.13
N ARG A 260 19.98 -11.85 1.75
CA ARG A 260 20.53 -13.07 1.18
C ARG A 260 19.45 -13.76 0.37
N GLY A 261 19.66 -13.88 -0.92
CA GLY A 261 18.68 -14.54 -1.80
C GLY A 261 18.48 -16.01 -1.45
N VAL A 262 17.26 -16.48 -1.62
CA VAL A 262 16.82 -17.85 -1.35
C VAL A 262 16.27 -18.52 -2.62
N GLU A 263 16.39 -19.84 -2.70
CA GLU A 263 15.90 -20.59 -3.86
C GLU A 263 14.38 -20.67 -3.91
N THR A 264 13.73 -20.77 -2.75
CA THR A 264 12.27 -20.91 -2.64
C THR A 264 11.74 -20.07 -1.50
N LEU A 265 10.50 -19.61 -1.68
CA LEU A 265 9.69 -18.99 -0.63
C LEU A 265 8.42 -19.83 -0.48
N HIS A 266 7.85 -19.85 0.71
CA HIS A 266 6.62 -20.58 1.04
C HIS A 266 5.47 -19.62 1.36
N GLY A 267 4.24 -20.15 1.43
CA GLY A 267 3.07 -19.38 1.83
C GLY A 267 3.12 -18.94 3.29
N ALA A 268 2.48 -17.83 3.60
CA ALA A 268 2.39 -17.30 4.94
C ALA A 268 1.02 -16.64 5.22
N THR A 269 0.63 -16.61 6.49
CA THR A 269 -0.44 -15.75 6.99
C THR A 269 0.19 -14.53 7.64
N TYR A 270 -0.24 -13.33 7.23
CA TYR A 270 0.38 -12.09 7.66
C TYR A 270 -0.66 -10.97 7.79
N SER A 271 -0.58 -10.22 8.88
CA SER A 271 -1.46 -9.08 9.11
C SER A 271 -0.75 -7.78 8.73
N VAL A 272 -1.36 -7.00 7.83
CA VAL A 272 -0.87 -5.68 7.40
C VAL A 272 -0.86 -4.72 8.58
N ILE A 273 0.23 -3.97 8.77
CA ILE A 273 0.30 -2.96 9.85
C ILE A 273 -0.80 -1.90 9.70
N PRO A 274 -1.26 -1.28 10.81
CA PRO A 274 -2.20 -0.15 10.77
C PRO A 274 -1.62 1.05 10.01
N ASP A 275 -2.50 1.83 9.35
CA ASP A 275 -2.09 2.97 8.53
C ASP A 275 -1.76 4.20 9.39
N GLN A 276 -0.47 4.49 9.53
CA GLN A 276 0.02 5.67 10.24
C GLN A 276 -0.42 7.01 9.61
N ILE A 277 -0.69 7.02 8.29
CA ILE A 277 -1.11 8.24 7.57
C ILE A 277 -2.57 8.52 7.87
N GLU A 278 -3.42 7.49 7.88
CA GLU A 278 -4.81 7.59 8.32
C GLU A 278 -4.89 8.04 9.78
N ALA A 279 -4.13 7.38 10.67
CA ALA A 279 -4.06 7.73 12.08
C ALA A 279 -3.63 9.18 12.30
N GLY A 280 -2.53 9.60 11.66
CA GLY A 280 -2.04 10.98 11.74
C GLY A 280 -3.05 12.00 11.23
N THR A 281 -3.82 11.66 10.19
CA THR A 281 -4.89 12.51 9.65
C THR A 281 -5.98 12.75 10.71
N PHE A 282 -6.44 11.69 11.41
CA PHE A 282 -7.42 11.85 12.48
C PHE A 282 -6.87 12.60 13.71
N MET A 283 -5.60 12.37 14.07
CA MET A 283 -4.94 13.12 15.15
C MET A 283 -4.90 14.63 14.84
N ILE A 284 -4.53 14.99 13.61
CA ILE A 284 -4.49 16.39 13.15
C ILE A 284 -5.91 16.97 13.09
N ALA A 285 -6.90 16.21 12.63
CA ALA A 285 -8.29 16.64 12.58
C ALA A 285 -8.85 16.91 13.99
N ALA A 286 -8.55 16.05 14.97
CA ALA A 286 -8.90 16.30 16.38
C ALA A 286 -8.28 17.60 16.88
N ALA A 287 -6.99 17.81 16.66
CA ALA A 287 -6.30 19.03 17.05
C ALA A 287 -6.89 20.29 16.38
N ALA A 288 -7.13 20.24 15.06
CA ALA A 288 -7.63 21.36 14.27
C ALA A 288 -9.07 21.78 14.64
N THR A 289 -9.87 20.86 15.18
CA THR A 289 -11.26 21.12 15.57
C THR A 289 -11.42 21.40 17.07
N GLY A 290 -10.33 21.44 17.84
CA GLY A 290 -10.38 21.53 19.30
C GLY A 290 -11.09 20.31 19.92
N GLY A 291 -10.97 19.17 19.31
CA GLY A 291 -11.69 17.94 19.61
C GLY A 291 -11.08 17.10 20.74
N ASP A 292 -11.63 15.90 20.92
CA ASP A 292 -11.14 14.85 21.83
C ASP A 292 -11.41 13.50 21.18
N VAL A 293 -10.37 12.88 20.58
CA VAL A 293 -10.50 11.66 19.78
C VAL A 293 -9.50 10.59 20.26
N LEU A 294 -10.01 9.40 20.49
CA LEU A 294 -9.20 8.19 20.69
C LEU A 294 -9.02 7.48 19.36
N VAL A 295 -7.78 7.42 18.88
CA VAL A 295 -7.38 6.74 17.66
C VAL A 295 -6.88 5.35 18.04
N LYS A 296 -7.61 4.30 17.64
CA LYS A 296 -7.40 2.90 18.02
C LYS A 296 -6.80 2.08 16.88
N ASN A 297 -6.27 0.92 17.19
CA ASN A 297 -5.59 0.04 16.25
C ASN A 297 -4.43 0.79 15.57
N VAL A 298 -3.47 1.25 16.36
CA VAL A 298 -2.28 1.95 15.88
C VAL A 298 -1.03 1.38 16.55
N ILE A 299 0.11 1.64 15.93
CA ILE A 299 1.42 1.42 16.54
C ILE A 299 1.96 2.80 16.93
N PRO A 300 1.89 3.22 18.21
CA PRO A 300 2.22 4.59 18.63
C PRO A 300 3.61 5.03 18.20
N LYS A 301 4.58 4.12 18.19
CA LYS A 301 5.94 4.40 17.72
C LYS A 301 5.99 4.90 16.26
N HIS A 302 5.08 4.46 15.41
CA HIS A 302 4.99 4.94 14.02
C HIS A 302 4.46 6.37 13.92
N LEU A 303 3.80 6.86 14.98
CA LEU A 303 3.19 8.20 15.06
C LEU A 303 4.06 9.22 15.80
N GLU A 304 5.22 8.81 16.34
CA GLU A 304 6.11 9.67 17.14
C GLU A 304 6.45 11.01 16.47
N PRO A 305 6.74 11.10 15.15
CA PRO A 305 6.99 12.37 14.49
C PRO A 305 5.78 13.32 14.53
N ILE A 306 4.56 12.79 14.42
CA ILE A 306 3.30 13.56 14.47
C ILE A 306 3.00 13.95 15.91
N THR A 307 3.05 13.00 16.83
CA THR A 307 2.84 13.20 18.27
C THR A 307 3.76 14.29 18.82
N SER A 308 5.06 14.23 18.49
CA SER A 308 6.03 15.23 18.91
C SER A 308 5.69 16.64 18.41
N LYS A 309 5.18 16.77 17.18
CA LYS A 309 4.78 18.08 16.63
C LYS A 309 3.48 18.60 17.25
N LEU A 310 2.49 17.73 17.47
CA LEU A 310 1.24 18.09 18.12
C LEU A 310 1.47 18.59 19.55
N ARG A 311 2.29 17.88 20.33
CA ARG A 311 2.68 18.30 21.68
C ARG A 311 3.39 19.68 21.68
N LYS A 312 4.28 19.95 20.70
CA LYS A 312 4.97 21.24 20.56
C LYS A 312 4.07 22.42 20.29
N ILE A 313 2.91 22.22 19.66
CA ILE A 313 1.93 23.29 19.41
C ILE A 313 0.84 23.38 20.49
N GLY A 314 1.01 22.65 21.62
CA GLY A 314 0.11 22.72 22.77
C GLY A 314 -1.09 21.77 22.71
N VAL A 315 -1.09 20.77 21.85
CA VAL A 315 -2.10 19.72 21.80
C VAL A 315 -1.73 18.62 22.78
N ASN A 316 -2.69 18.16 23.58
CA ASN A 316 -2.49 17.03 24.47
C ASN A 316 -2.52 15.73 23.67
N VAL A 317 -1.55 14.86 23.92
CA VAL A 317 -1.44 13.54 23.30
C VAL A 317 -1.03 12.52 24.35
N GLU A 318 -1.86 11.52 24.56
CA GLU A 318 -1.61 10.39 25.44
C GLU A 318 -1.51 9.10 24.61
N GLU A 319 -0.46 8.33 24.82
CA GLU A 319 -0.18 7.10 24.11
C GLU A 319 -0.47 5.90 25.01
N PHE A 320 -1.15 4.90 24.46
CA PHE A 320 -1.42 3.60 25.05
C PHE A 320 -0.72 2.51 24.21
N ASP A 321 -0.91 1.25 24.54
CA ASP A 321 -0.24 0.14 23.85
C ASP A 321 -0.61 0.06 22.34
N ASP A 322 -1.89 0.28 22.01
CA ASP A 322 -2.47 0.13 20.68
C ASP A 322 -3.32 1.33 20.23
N SER A 323 -3.28 2.42 20.98
CA SER A 323 -4.13 3.58 20.75
C SER A 323 -3.46 4.88 21.18
N VAL A 324 -3.95 6.00 20.64
CA VAL A 324 -3.48 7.36 20.95
C VAL A 324 -4.69 8.27 21.12
N ARG A 325 -4.79 8.94 22.26
CA ARG A 325 -5.80 9.99 22.49
C ARG A 325 -5.22 11.36 22.19
N VAL A 326 -5.96 12.16 21.45
CA VAL A 326 -5.59 13.53 21.11
C VAL A 326 -6.71 14.46 21.50
N TRP A 327 -6.40 15.49 22.32
CA TRP A 327 -7.40 16.47 22.72
C TRP A 327 -6.80 17.88 22.91
N VAL A 328 -7.67 18.86 22.88
CA VAL A 328 -7.33 20.27 23.13
C VAL A 328 -8.16 20.79 24.29
N ASP A 329 -7.49 21.35 25.30
CA ASP A 329 -8.15 21.98 26.45
C ASP A 329 -8.66 23.36 26.07
N GLY A 330 -9.88 23.68 26.51
CA GLY A 330 -10.50 24.97 26.31
C GLY A 330 -11.39 25.09 25.07
N PRO A 331 -12.10 26.24 24.95
CA PRO A 331 -12.98 26.53 23.84
C PRO A 331 -12.20 26.84 22.56
#